data_587274100e747e720931e1a988caa2a6
#
_entry.id   587274100e747e720931e1a988caa2a6
#
_cell.length_a   1.000
_cell.length_b   1.000
_cell.length_c   1.000
_cell.angle_alpha   90.00
_cell.angle_beta   90.00
_cell.angle_gamma   90.00
#
_symmetry.space_group_name_H-M   'P 1'
#
loop_
_entity.id
_entity.type
_entity.pdbx_description
1 polymer ?
#
loop_
_entity_poly.entity_id
_entity_poly.type
_entity_poly.pdbx_seq_one_letter_code
_entity_poly.pdbx_strand_id
1 'polypeptide(L)'
;MALNNSQYDAIMRDYQRLQSQHRHEQDDRIQEAYGRFPRLSEIHALIASESVACGKALLNGDNQALDRLKLHIQKLGTERASILQKGGYPADYLELTYTCPYCHDTGYIDNQKCQCFKKAEIDLLYTQSNLQGILEEETFST
;
A
#
# COMPACT_ATOMS: atom_id res chain seq x y z
N MET A 1 -8.43 17.15 -21.20
CA MET A 1 -9.72 16.46 -21.28
C MET A 1 -10.32 16.31 -19.89
N ALA A 2 -11.56 16.71 -19.75
CA ALA A 2 -12.25 16.57 -18.47
C ALA A 2 -13.04 15.25 -18.46
N LEU A 3 -12.86 14.47 -17.40
CA LEU A 3 -13.66 13.29 -17.16
C LEU A 3 -15.01 13.70 -16.55
N ASN A 4 -16.08 13.00 -16.91
CA ASN A 4 -17.33 13.14 -16.15
C ASN A 4 -17.22 12.38 -14.81
N ASN A 5 -18.19 12.61 -13.91
CA ASN A 5 -18.15 12.02 -12.58
C ASN A 5 -18.11 10.49 -12.59
N SER A 6 -18.86 9.85 -13.50
CA SER A 6 -18.88 8.39 -13.54
C SER A 6 -17.57 7.80 -14.05
N GLN A 7 -16.89 8.48 -14.96
CA GLN A 7 -15.57 8.07 -15.44
C GLN A 7 -14.52 8.20 -14.35
N TYR A 8 -14.53 9.34 -13.64
CA TYR A 8 -13.64 9.57 -12.50
C TYR A 8 -13.86 8.51 -11.42
N ASP A 9 -15.10 8.24 -11.06
CA ASP A 9 -15.45 7.26 -10.04
C ASP A 9 -15.02 5.85 -10.44
N ALA A 10 -15.10 5.50 -11.73
CA ALA A 10 -14.64 4.20 -12.22
C ALA A 10 -13.13 4.03 -12.00
N ILE A 11 -12.35 5.07 -12.30
CA ILE A 11 -10.89 5.05 -12.10
C ILE A 11 -10.57 4.95 -10.60
N MET A 12 -11.26 5.73 -9.76
CA MET A 12 -11.02 5.70 -8.32
C MET A 12 -11.41 4.36 -7.68
N ARG A 13 -12.47 3.71 -8.19
CA ARG A 13 -12.82 2.36 -7.74
C ARG A 13 -11.74 1.35 -8.07
N ASP A 14 -11.09 1.47 -9.22
CA ASP A 14 -9.97 0.60 -9.58
C ASP A 14 -8.79 0.79 -8.61
N TYR A 15 -8.48 2.03 -8.21
CA TYR A 15 -7.45 2.27 -7.21
C TYR A 15 -7.82 1.67 -5.86
N GLN A 16 -9.07 1.81 -5.44
CA GLN A 16 -9.55 1.22 -4.19
C GLN A 16 -9.45 -0.31 -4.21
N ARG A 17 -9.77 -0.91 -5.35
CA ARG A 17 -9.65 -2.36 -5.54
C ARG A 17 -8.20 -2.82 -5.45
N LEU A 18 -7.26 -2.09 -6.09
CA LEU A 18 -5.84 -2.38 -6.01
C LEU A 18 -5.31 -2.27 -4.58
N GLN A 19 -5.69 -1.22 -3.86
CA GLN A 19 -5.30 -1.03 -2.47
C GLN A 19 -5.81 -2.16 -1.59
N SER A 20 -7.04 -2.56 -1.77
CA SER A 20 -7.67 -3.65 -1.02
C SER A 20 -6.99 -4.98 -1.31
N GLN A 21 -6.70 -5.25 -2.58
CA GLN A 21 -6.00 -6.46 -3.00
C GLN A 21 -4.60 -6.54 -2.38
N HIS A 22 -3.84 -5.45 -2.43
CA HIS A 22 -2.48 -5.41 -1.87
C HIS A 22 -2.49 -5.58 -0.35
N ARG A 23 -3.47 -5.00 0.35
CA ARG A 23 -3.63 -5.21 1.80
C ARG A 23 -3.94 -6.66 2.13
N HIS A 24 -4.81 -7.29 1.35
CA HIS A 24 -5.16 -8.70 1.55
C HIS A 24 -3.92 -9.59 1.32
N GLU A 25 -3.15 -9.33 0.26
CA GLU A 25 -1.91 -10.04 -0.01
C GLU A 25 -0.89 -9.85 1.12
N GLN A 26 -0.79 -8.64 1.67
CA GLN A 26 0.08 -8.35 2.80
C GLN A 26 -0.36 -9.15 4.04
N ASP A 27 -1.65 -9.18 4.34
CA ASP A 27 -2.17 -9.93 5.48
C ASP A 27 -1.87 -11.42 5.34
N ASP A 28 -2.00 -11.98 4.15
CA ASP A 28 -1.68 -13.40 3.90
C ASP A 28 -0.19 -13.67 4.15
N ARG A 29 0.69 -12.78 3.69
CA ARG A 29 2.14 -12.92 3.94
C ARG A 29 2.46 -12.80 5.43
N ILE A 30 1.85 -11.85 6.11
CA ILE A 30 2.04 -11.67 7.56
C ILE A 30 1.60 -12.92 8.32
N GLN A 31 0.44 -13.45 8.02
CA GLN A 31 -0.07 -14.65 8.69
C GLN A 31 0.83 -15.85 8.44
N GLU A 32 1.30 -16.03 7.22
CA GLU A 32 2.24 -17.10 6.88
C GLU A 32 3.54 -16.97 7.67
N ALA A 33 4.16 -15.80 7.63
CA ALA A 33 5.44 -15.56 8.29
C ALA A 33 5.32 -15.67 9.81
N TYR A 34 4.27 -15.14 10.39
CA TYR A 34 4.03 -15.20 11.84
C TYR A 34 3.73 -16.62 12.32
N GLY A 35 3.04 -17.42 11.48
CA GLY A 35 2.79 -18.82 11.80
C GLY A 35 4.07 -19.66 11.78
N ARG A 36 4.98 -19.30 10.88
CA ARG A 36 6.27 -19.99 10.74
C ARG A 36 7.30 -19.52 11.78
N PHE A 37 7.30 -18.22 12.09
CA PHE A 37 8.20 -17.60 13.05
C PHE A 37 7.42 -16.75 14.04
N PRO A 38 6.92 -17.33 15.15
CA PRO A 38 6.11 -16.58 16.13
C PRO A 38 6.82 -15.37 16.73
N ARG A 39 8.17 -15.36 16.73
CA ARG A 39 8.94 -14.21 17.23
C ARG A 39 8.64 -12.95 16.43
N LEU A 40 8.29 -13.04 15.16
CA LEU A 40 7.89 -11.88 14.35
C LEU A 40 6.66 -11.19 14.91
N SER A 41 5.67 -11.97 15.35
CA SER A 41 4.48 -11.43 16.02
C SER A 41 4.84 -10.76 17.36
N GLU A 42 5.73 -11.38 18.13
CA GLU A 42 6.20 -10.80 19.39
C GLU A 42 6.90 -9.48 19.18
N ILE A 43 7.76 -9.37 18.15
CA ILE A 43 8.47 -8.13 17.80
C ILE A 43 7.46 -7.03 17.47
N HIS A 44 6.45 -7.35 16.67
CA HIS A 44 5.41 -6.38 16.33
C HIS A 44 4.68 -5.88 17.57
N ALA A 45 4.28 -6.79 18.45
CA ALA A 45 3.60 -6.44 19.69
C ALA A 45 4.48 -5.61 20.63
N LEU A 46 5.77 -5.92 20.72
CA LEU A 46 6.73 -5.16 21.53
C LEU A 46 6.89 -3.73 21.01
N ILE A 47 7.05 -3.56 19.70
CA ILE A 47 7.16 -2.22 19.10
C ILE A 47 5.90 -1.41 19.40
N ALA A 48 4.72 -2.00 19.23
CA ALA A 48 3.46 -1.32 19.49
C ALA A 48 3.33 -0.91 20.96
N SER A 49 3.61 -1.82 21.89
CA SER A 49 3.48 -1.56 23.33
C SER A 49 4.51 -0.52 23.82
N GLU A 50 5.73 -0.59 23.32
CA GLU A 50 6.77 0.38 23.70
C GLU A 50 6.54 1.76 23.08
N SER A 51 5.93 1.82 21.91
CA SER A 51 5.54 3.10 21.30
C SER A 51 4.49 3.80 22.15
N VAL A 52 3.51 3.07 22.68
CA VAL A 52 2.51 3.62 23.61
C VAL A 52 3.18 4.07 24.92
N ALA A 53 4.05 3.25 25.49
CA ALA A 53 4.76 3.61 26.71
C ALA A 53 5.64 4.85 26.53
N CYS A 54 6.29 4.99 25.37
CA CYS A 54 7.07 6.18 25.02
C CYS A 54 6.19 7.43 24.99
N GLY A 55 4.99 7.35 24.37
CA GLY A 55 4.07 8.46 24.36
C GLY A 55 3.66 8.93 25.74
N LYS A 56 3.38 7.98 26.64
CA LYS A 56 3.06 8.29 28.04
C LYS A 56 4.26 8.91 28.78
N ALA A 57 5.45 8.39 28.57
CA ALA A 57 6.67 8.93 29.19
C ALA A 57 6.96 10.36 28.74
N LEU A 58 6.76 10.66 27.45
CA LEU A 58 6.91 12.02 26.92
C LEU A 58 5.92 12.99 27.55
N LEU A 59 4.68 12.57 27.76
CA LEU A 59 3.67 13.38 28.44
C LEU A 59 4.05 13.66 29.90
N ASN A 60 4.81 12.77 30.52
CA ASN A 60 5.29 12.92 31.90
C ASN A 60 6.63 13.66 31.98
N GLY A 61 7.14 14.18 30.89
CA GLY A 61 8.34 15.00 30.85
C GLY A 61 9.66 14.25 30.63
N ASP A 62 9.61 12.95 30.27
CA ASP A 62 10.82 12.18 29.97
C ASP A 62 11.26 12.46 28.52
N ASN A 63 12.19 13.40 28.36
CA ASN A 63 12.67 13.83 27.04
C ASN A 63 13.59 12.81 26.36
N GLN A 64 14.05 11.78 27.08
CA GLN A 64 14.92 10.75 26.52
C GLN A 64 14.16 9.51 26.08
N ALA A 65 12.85 9.45 26.33
CA ALA A 65 12.03 8.28 26.00
C ALA A 65 12.04 7.97 24.50
N LEU A 66 12.00 8.99 23.66
CA LEU A 66 12.00 8.82 22.20
C LEU A 66 13.33 8.21 21.70
N ASP A 67 14.45 8.67 22.24
CA ASP A 67 15.77 8.14 21.86
C ASP A 67 15.90 6.67 22.25
N ARG A 68 15.44 6.30 23.45
CA ARG A 68 15.43 4.91 23.89
C ARG A 68 14.55 4.05 22.99
N LEU A 69 13.38 4.56 22.61
CA LEU A 69 12.48 3.86 21.71
C LEU A 69 13.12 3.62 20.36
N LYS A 70 13.76 4.63 19.77
CA LYS A 70 14.45 4.50 18.48
C LYS A 70 15.51 3.41 18.50
N LEU A 71 16.33 3.37 19.56
CA LEU A 71 17.34 2.34 19.70
C LEU A 71 16.73 0.94 19.81
N HIS A 72 15.64 0.81 20.56
CA HIS A 72 14.99 -0.48 20.75
C HIS A 72 14.30 -0.95 19.46
N ILE A 73 13.64 -0.06 18.74
CA ILE A 73 13.05 -0.38 17.44
C ILE A 73 14.12 -0.81 16.46
N GLN A 74 15.28 -0.17 16.47
CA GLN A 74 16.40 -0.54 15.60
C GLN A 74 16.87 -1.97 15.90
N LYS A 75 17.02 -2.33 17.17
CA LYS A 75 17.41 -3.69 17.58
C LYS A 75 16.37 -4.73 17.14
N LEU A 76 15.08 -4.44 17.40
CA LEU A 76 14.00 -5.33 17.02
C LEU A 76 13.87 -5.45 15.50
N GLY A 77 14.10 -4.36 14.77
CA GLY A 77 14.11 -4.37 13.30
C GLY A 77 15.25 -5.22 12.73
N THR A 78 16.43 -5.17 13.36
CA THR A 78 17.57 -6.01 12.96
C THR A 78 17.27 -7.49 13.20
N GLU A 79 16.68 -7.82 14.35
CA GLU A 79 16.24 -9.18 14.65
C GLU A 79 15.22 -9.67 13.64
N ARG A 80 14.22 -8.85 13.33
CA ARG A 80 13.18 -9.17 12.33
C ARG A 80 13.79 -9.46 10.96
N ALA A 81 14.70 -8.60 10.51
CA ALA A 81 15.39 -8.79 9.23
C ALA A 81 16.20 -10.09 9.21
N SER A 82 16.86 -10.43 10.29
CA SER A 82 17.60 -11.68 10.44
C SER A 82 16.69 -12.90 10.35
N ILE A 83 15.52 -12.86 11.00
CA ILE A 83 14.52 -13.93 10.95
C ILE A 83 14.01 -14.13 9.53
N LEU A 84 13.66 -13.04 8.85
CA LEU A 84 13.18 -13.09 7.47
C LEU A 84 14.24 -13.68 6.53
N GLN A 85 15.50 -13.28 6.70
CA GLN A 85 16.60 -13.79 5.90
C GLN A 85 16.78 -15.30 6.12
N LYS A 86 16.74 -15.75 7.37
CA LYS A 86 16.86 -17.18 7.70
C LYS A 86 15.72 -18.01 7.13
N GLY A 87 14.53 -17.41 7.03
CA GLY A 87 13.35 -18.06 6.46
C GLY A 87 13.34 -18.08 4.93
N GLY A 88 14.30 -17.41 4.29
CA GLY A 88 14.34 -17.31 2.84
C GLY A 88 13.41 -16.24 2.27
N TYR A 89 12.92 -15.35 3.10
CA TYR A 89 12.03 -14.26 2.68
C TYR A 89 12.82 -13.02 2.26
N PRO A 90 12.30 -12.21 1.32
CA PRO A 90 12.87 -10.88 1.06
C PRO A 90 12.78 -9.98 2.30
N ALA A 91 13.66 -8.98 2.39
CA ALA A 91 13.68 -8.06 3.52
C ALA A 91 12.37 -7.27 3.66
N ASP A 92 11.67 -7.02 2.55
CA ASP A 92 10.41 -6.27 2.51
C ASP A 92 9.18 -7.17 2.42
N TYR A 93 9.29 -8.45 2.77
CA TYR A 93 8.22 -9.43 2.62
C TYR A 93 6.93 -9.04 3.37
N LEU A 94 7.08 -8.40 4.53
CA LEU A 94 5.94 -8.00 5.36
C LEU A 94 5.38 -6.62 5.01
N GLU A 95 6.02 -5.92 4.08
CA GLU A 95 5.60 -4.58 3.70
C GLU A 95 4.49 -4.60 2.66
N LEU A 96 3.70 -3.53 2.66
CA LEU A 96 2.65 -3.34 1.66
C LEU A 96 3.28 -3.11 0.29
N THR A 97 2.73 -3.78 -0.72
CA THR A 97 3.17 -3.61 -2.11
C THR A 97 2.24 -2.66 -2.86
N TYR A 98 2.74 -2.09 -3.96
CA TYR A 98 2.01 -1.13 -4.76
C TYR A 98 2.15 -1.47 -6.24
N THR A 99 1.08 -1.27 -7.01
CA THR A 99 1.13 -1.38 -8.46
C THR A 99 1.85 -0.18 -9.06
N CYS A 100 1.61 1.02 -8.53
CA CYS A 100 2.34 2.23 -8.92
C CYS A 100 3.24 2.69 -7.77
N PRO A 101 4.57 2.63 -7.92
CA PRO A 101 5.48 3.04 -6.85
C PRO A 101 5.53 4.56 -6.66
N TYR A 102 5.05 5.35 -7.61
CA TYR A 102 5.11 6.80 -7.54
C TYR A 102 3.99 7.39 -6.69
N CYS A 103 2.77 6.95 -6.90
CA CYS A 103 1.61 7.46 -6.14
C CYS A 103 1.13 6.51 -5.05
N HIS A 104 1.72 5.31 -4.94
CA HIS A 104 1.30 4.27 -3.99
C HIS A 104 -0.18 3.91 -4.14
N ASP A 105 -0.63 3.78 -5.41
CA ASP A 105 -2.01 3.40 -5.77
C ASP A 105 -3.07 4.39 -5.28
N THR A 106 -2.70 5.66 -5.06
CA THR A 106 -3.64 6.72 -4.73
C THR A 106 -4.14 7.50 -5.96
N GLY A 107 -3.37 7.47 -7.03
CA GLY A 107 -3.63 8.23 -8.24
C GLY A 107 -3.10 9.65 -8.22
N TYR A 108 -2.59 10.12 -7.10
CA TYR A 108 -2.15 11.51 -6.91
C TYR A 108 -0.79 11.59 -6.24
N ILE A 109 0.00 12.57 -6.67
CA ILE A 109 1.26 12.96 -6.04
C ILE A 109 1.16 14.46 -5.77
N ASP A 110 1.21 14.88 -4.49
CA ASP A 110 1.17 16.30 -4.08
C ASP A 110 0.04 17.09 -4.75
N ASN A 111 -1.18 16.56 -4.72
CA ASN A 111 -2.38 17.16 -5.30
C ASN A 111 -2.41 17.19 -6.83
N GLN A 112 -1.44 16.55 -7.49
CA GLN A 112 -1.42 16.41 -8.94
C GLN A 112 -1.67 14.96 -9.33
N LYS A 113 -2.34 14.76 -10.47
CA LYS A 113 -2.58 13.42 -10.97
C LYS A 113 -1.26 12.73 -11.33
N CYS A 114 -1.10 11.49 -10.85
CA CYS A 114 0.03 10.66 -11.22
C CYS A 114 -0.04 10.28 -12.70
N GLN A 115 1.09 9.94 -13.30
CA GLN A 115 1.14 9.47 -14.69
C GLN A 115 0.25 8.24 -14.90
N CYS A 116 0.15 7.34 -13.90
CA CYS A 116 -0.73 6.18 -14.00
C CYS A 116 -2.21 6.58 -14.08
N PHE A 117 -2.60 7.66 -13.38
CA PHE A 117 -3.96 8.19 -13.47
C PHE A 117 -4.24 8.76 -14.86
N LYS A 118 -3.31 9.54 -15.39
CA LYS A 118 -3.42 10.11 -16.75
C LYS A 118 -3.52 9.01 -17.79
N LYS A 119 -2.73 7.95 -17.64
CA LYS A 119 -2.80 6.78 -18.52
C LYS A 119 -4.17 6.10 -18.41
N ALA A 120 -4.69 5.93 -17.20
CA ALA A 120 -6.01 5.36 -16.99
C ALA A 120 -7.11 6.19 -17.64
N GLU A 121 -7.02 7.53 -17.58
CA GLU A 121 -7.93 8.42 -18.27
C GLU A 121 -7.93 8.18 -19.79
N ILE A 122 -6.74 8.14 -20.36
CA ILE A 122 -6.56 7.93 -21.81
C ILE A 122 -7.09 6.56 -22.21
N ASP A 123 -6.76 5.51 -21.46
CA ASP A 123 -7.20 4.15 -21.75
C ASP A 123 -8.72 4.03 -21.68
N LEU A 124 -9.34 4.66 -20.70
CA LEU A 124 -10.79 4.64 -20.54
C LEU A 124 -11.48 5.36 -21.69
N LEU A 125 -11.02 6.56 -22.04
CA LEU A 125 -11.57 7.34 -23.13
C LEU A 125 -11.38 6.63 -24.49
N TYR A 126 -10.21 6.02 -24.70
CA TYR A 126 -9.93 5.25 -25.90
C TYR A 126 -10.86 4.04 -26.03
N THR A 127 -11.03 3.30 -24.94
CA THR A 127 -11.90 2.13 -24.90
C THR A 127 -13.34 2.49 -25.22
N GLN A 128 -13.85 3.57 -24.63
CA GLN A 128 -15.21 4.04 -24.88
C GLN A 128 -15.39 4.52 -26.33
N SER A 129 -14.41 5.26 -26.84
CA SER A 129 -14.44 5.73 -28.23
C SER A 129 -14.41 4.57 -29.22
N ASN A 130 -13.56 3.58 -28.97
CA ASN A 130 -13.46 2.38 -29.82
C ASN A 130 -14.75 1.56 -29.82
N LEU A 131 -15.35 1.38 -28.63
CA LEU A 131 -16.62 0.67 -28.50
C LEU A 131 -17.73 1.40 -29.23
N GLN A 132 -17.79 2.72 -29.11
CA GLN A 132 -18.76 3.54 -29.82
C GLN A 132 -18.60 3.42 -31.34
N GLY A 133 -17.36 3.42 -31.85
CA GLY A 133 -17.06 3.22 -33.26
C GLY A 133 -17.54 1.86 -33.78
N ILE A 134 -17.34 0.81 -33.00
CA ILE A 134 -17.82 -0.55 -33.35
C ILE A 134 -19.34 -0.57 -33.43
N LEU A 135 -20.03 0.04 -32.48
CA LEU A 135 -21.50 0.10 -32.49
C LEU A 135 -22.03 0.87 -33.68
N GLU A 136 -21.38 1.97 -34.07
CA GLU A 136 -21.75 2.73 -35.26
C GLU A 136 -21.55 1.92 -36.51
N GLU A 137 -20.45 1.19 -36.64
CA GLU A 137 -20.18 0.31 -37.78
C GLU A 137 -21.23 -0.79 -37.93
N GLU A 138 -21.61 -1.42 -36.82
CA GLU A 138 -22.65 -2.45 -36.80
C GLU A 138 -24.01 -1.88 -37.27
N THR A 139 -24.31 -0.66 -36.89
CA THR A 139 -25.53 0.02 -37.29
C THR A 139 -25.56 0.26 -38.79
N PHE A 140 -24.44 0.61 -39.39
CA PHE A 140 -24.35 0.86 -40.81
C PHE A 140 -24.28 -0.41 -41.68
N SER A 141 -23.86 -1.53 -41.09
CA SER A 141 -23.73 -2.79 -41.81
C SER A 141 -25.06 -3.52 -42.00
N THR A 142 -26.12 -3.02 -41.43
CA THR A 142 -27.47 -3.57 -41.60
C THR A 142 -28.29 -2.69 -42.52
#